data_587abdb5f50c89aa5eeff9fdfe77d7c5
#
_entry.id   587abdb5f50c89aa5eeff9fdfe77d7c5
#
_cell.length_a   1.000
_cell.length_b   1.000
_cell.length_c   1.000
_cell.angle_alpha   90.00
_cell.angle_beta   90.00
_cell.angle_gamma   90.00
#
_symmetry.space_group_name_H-M   'P 1'
#
loop_
_entity.id
_entity.type
_entity.pdbx_description
1 polymer ?
#
loop_
_entity_poly.entity_id
_entity_poly.type
_entity_poly.pdbx_seq_one_letter_code
_entity_poly.pdbx_strand_id
1 'polypeptide(L)'
;DVVYYEWRKFVALLHGSNPNILELLNTPAHALLYRHPLLEQLRPEWLLSKQCLHTFAGYAYGQIKKARGLNKKIVNPMPQEKKTVLDFCHVLQAAATVPAAQWLQQHGWTESHVGLVKLNHAHDVYALFVDEDVRYGFHGIAQAESNSVRVSSVPESVPMRAYLSFNHDGYGSYLREYQAYWRWVEERNEVRYQTNLAHGAAYDSKNMMHTFRLLHTALD
;
A
#
# COMPACT_ATOMS: atom_id res chain seq x y z
N ASP A 1 -22.83 -14.05 -6.11
CA ASP A 1 -22.44 -14.46 -4.75
C ASP A 1 -23.67 -14.46 -3.85
N VAL A 2 -23.88 -15.52 -3.07
CA VAL A 2 -24.96 -15.62 -2.09
C VAL A 2 -24.38 -15.37 -0.71
N VAL A 3 -24.99 -14.46 0.06
CA VAL A 3 -24.55 -14.13 1.42
C VAL A 3 -25.57 -14.63 2.42
N TYR A 4 -25.10 -15.37 3.42
CA TYR A 4 -25.91 -15.85 4.54
C TYR A 4 -25.55 -15.10 5.81
N TYR A 5 -26.57 -14.69 6.55
CA TYR A 5 -26.40 -14.09 7.85
C TYR A 5 -26.97 -14.98 8.94
N GLU A 6 -26.16 -15.28 9.94
CA GLU A 6 -26.65 -15.85 11.20
C GLU A 6 -27.62 -14.87 11.85
N TRP A 7 -28.70 -15.38 12.46
CA TRP A 7 -29.77 -14.55 13.03
C TRP A 7 -29.25 -13.51 14.04
N ARG A 8 -28.39 -13.93 14.97
CA ARG A 8 -27.82 -13.01 15.98
C ARG A 8 -27.03 -11.89 15.32
N LYS A 9 -26.23 -12.22 14.31
CA LYS A 9 -25.46 -11.23 13.55
C LYS A 9 -26.38 -10.30 12.77
N PHE A 10 -27.42 -10.82 12.16
CA PHE A 10 -28.41 -10.02 11.44
C PHE A 10 -29.05 -8.98 12.36
N VAL A 11 -29.55 -9.39 13.55
CA VAL A 11 -30.15 -8.49 14.55
C VAL A 11 -29.14 -7.47 15.08
N ALA A 12 -27.91 -7.88 15.35
CA ALA A 12 -26.85 -6.95 15.79
C ALA A 12 -26.55 -5.87 14.74
N LEU A 13 -26.52 -6.25 13.45
CA LEU A 13 -26.31 -5.31 12.35
C LEU A 13 -27.51 -4.36 12.17
N LEU A 14 -28.74 -4.85 12.35
CA LEU A 14 -29.94 -4.01 12.39
C LEU A 14 -29.88 -2.98 13.52
N HIS A 15 -29.58 -3.42 14.73
CA HIS A 15 -29.43 -2.54 15.88
C HIS A 15 -28.32 -1.51 15.69
N GLY A 16 -27.24 -1.91 15.00
CA GLY A 16 -26.15 -1.00 14.62
C GLY A 16 -26.45 -0.09 13.43
N SER A 17 -27.70 -0.05 12.95
CA SER A 17 -28.13 0.75 11.80
C SER A 17 -27.24 0.51 10.54
N ASN A 18 -26.90 -0.74 10.27
CA ASN A 18 -26.10 -1.10 9.10
C ASN A 18 -26.89 -0.84 7.80
N PRO A 19 -26.41 0.01 6.87
CA PRO A 19 -27.15 0.41 5.67
C PRO A 19 -27.59 -0.79 4.81
N ASN A 20 -26.70 -1.75 4.56
CA ASN A 20 -27.02 -2.90 3.70
C ASN A 20 -28.12 -3.81 4.31
N ILE A 21 -28.17 -3.90 5.63
CA ILE A 21 -29.17 -4.73 6.31
C ILE A 21 -30.52 -3.99 6.42
N LEU A 22 -30.50 -2.68 6.57
CA LEU A 22 -31.72 -1.86 6.49
C LEU A 22 -32.33 -1.90 5.08
N GLU A 23 -31.51 -1.78 4.03
CA GLU A 23 -31.95 -1.96 2.64
C GLU A 23 -32.51 -3.37 2.40
N LEU A 24 -31.85 -4.42 2.95
CA LEU A 24 -32.34 -5.80 2.84
C LEU A 24 -33.70 -5.98 3.50
N LEU A 25 -33.94 -5.36 4.67
CA LEU A 25 -35.23 -5.42 5.34
C LEU A 25 -36.35 -4.74 4.53
N ASN A 26 -36.00 -3.68 3.79
CA ASN A 26 -36.90 -2.91 2.94
C ASN A 26 -36.90 -3.37 1.47
N THR A 27 -36.41 -4.56 1.18
CA THR A 27 -36.39 -5.11 -0.20
C THR A 27 -37.83 -5.15 -0.75
N PRO A 28 -38.10 -4.57 -1.94
CA PRO A 28 -39.42 -4.54 -2.54
C PRO A 28 -39.90 -5.95 -2.91
N ALA A 29 -41.21 -6.17 -2.84
CA ALA A 29 -41.84 -7.50 -2.99
C ALA A 29 -41.42 -8.24 -4.29
N HIS A 30 -41.25 -7.51 -5.39
CA HIS A 30 -40.85 -8.11 -6.69
C HIS A 30 -39.41 -8.67 -6.69
N ALA A 31 -38.58 -8.28 -5.74
CA ALA A 31 -37.20 -8.75 -5.58
C ALA A 31 -37.05 -9.79 -4.46
N LEU A 32 -38.14 -10.17 -3.79
CA LEU A 32 -38.16 -11.19 -2.74
C LEU A 32 -38.49 -12.55 -3.32
N LEU A 33 -37.66 -13.56 -3.06
CA LEU A 33 -37.99 -14.96 -3.32
C LEU A 33 -38.87 -15.53 -2.23
N TYR A 34 -38.57 -15.19 -0.98
CA TYR A 34 -39.31 -15.64 0.20
C TYR A 34 -39.06 -14.67 1.35
N ARG A 35 -40.09 -14.39 2.14
CA ARG A 35 -39.99 -13.61 3.38
C ARG A 35 -40.64 -14.38 4.53
N HIS A 36 -39.86 -14.65 5.56
CA HIS A 36 -40.37 -15.36 6.74
C HIS A 36 -41.35 -14.42 7.53
N PRO A 37 -42.48 -14.94 8.02
CA PRO A 37 -43.48 -14.13 8.72
C PRO A 37 -42.96 -13.34 9.94
N LEU A 38 -41.93 -13.84 10.63
CA LEU A 38 -41.27 -13.11 11.72
C LEU A 38 -40.61 -11.82 11.26
N LEU A 39 -40.13 -11.74 10.02
CA LEU A 39 -39.57 -10.50 9.48
C LEU A 39 -40.62 -9.45 9.16
N GLU A 40 -41.88 -9.85 8.96
CA GLU A 40 -43.00 -8.94 8.75
C GLU A 40 -43.39 -8.19 10.03
N GLN A 41 -43.03 -8.75 11.20
CA GLN A 41 -43.24 -8.10 12.50
C GLN A 41 -42.23 -7.01 12.79
N LEU A 42 -41.09 -6.99 12.08
CA LEU A 42 -40.08 -5.94 12.23
C LEU A 42 -40.50 -4.71 11.41
N ARG A 43 -40.88 -3.66 12.10
CA ARG A 43 -41.20 -2.39 11.45
C ARG A 43 -39.95 -1.56 11.26
N PRO A 44 -39.65 -1.10 10.03
CA PRO A 44 -38.44 -0.30 9.75
C PRO A 44 -38.35 0.93 10.68
N GLU A 45 -39.48 1.57 11.01
CA GLU A 45 -39.56 2.77 11.84
C GLU A 45 -38.98 2.55 13.25
N TRP A 46 -39.00 1.32 13.77
CA TRP A 46 -38.41 0.99 15.07
C TRP A 46 -36.88 0.92 15.04
N LEU A 47 -36.32 0.78 13.85
CA LEU A 47 -34.89 0.57 13.61
C LEU A 47 -34.19 1.84 13.11
N LEU A 48 -34.98 2.82 12.63
CA LEU A 48 -34.44 4.09 12.19
C LEU A 48 -34.12 4.97 13.40
N SER A 49 -32.89 5.43 13.44
CA SER A 49 -32.41 6.32 14.51
C SER A 49 -31.42 7.34 13.92
N LYS A 50 -31.08 8.37 14.69
CA LYS A 50 -30.05 9.34 14.30
C LYS A 50 -28.68 8.69 14.00
N GLN A 51 -28.46 7.48 14.46
CA GLN A 51 -27.27 6.70 14.15
C GLN A 51 -27.19 6.37 12.66
N CYS A 52 -28.33 6.23 11.96
CA CYS A 52 -28.38 5.99 10.52
C CYS A 52 -27.61 7.07 9.75
N LEU A 53 -27.71 8.33 10.13
CA LEU A 53 -26.97 9.42 9.51
C LEU A 53 -25.45 9.16 9.53
N HIS A 54 -24.92 8.72 10.65
CA HIS A 54 -23.48 8.46 10.79
C HIS A 54 -23.05 7.18 10.07
N THR A 55 -23.86 6.12 10.13
CA THR A 55 -23.53 4.84 9.49
C THR A 55 -23.62 4.95 7.96
N PHE A 56 -24.66 5.57 7.41
CA PHE A 56 -24.76 5.78 5.94
C PHE A 56 -23.64 6.68 5.42
N ALA A 57 -23.37 7.80 6.09
CA ALA A 57 -22.25 8.68 5.75
C ALA A 57 -20.90 7.96 5.83
N GLY A 58 -20.68 7.17 6.89
CA GLY A 58 -19.47 6.38 7.07
C GLY A 58 -19.27 5.33 5.98
N TYR A 59 -20.34 4.62 5.60
CA TYR A 59 -20.30 3.66 4.49
C TYR A 59 -20.04 4.36 3.15
N ALA A 60 -20.74 5.45 2.85
CA ALA A 60 -20.51 6.23 1.62
C ALA A 60 -19.07 6.74 1.55
N TYR A 61 -18.54 7.30 2.64
CA TYR A 61 -17.14 7.72 2.73
C TYR A 61 -16.16 6.56 2.53
N GLY A 62 -16.46 5.39 3.10
CA GLY A 62 -15.69 4.16 2.90
C GLY A 62 -15.63 3.73 1.43
N GLN A 63 -16.75 3.85 0.69
CA GLN A 63 -16.80 3.56 -0.74
C GLN A 63 -15.98 4.56 -1.57
N ILE A 64 -16.04 5.85 -1.25
CA ILE A 64 -15.21 6.90 -1.88
C ILE A 64 -13.72 6.60 -1.65
N LYS A 65 -13.34 6.23 -0.43
CA LYS A 65 -11.96 5.86 -0.10
C LYS A 65 -11.47 4.66 -0.90
N LYS A 66 -12.31 3.62 -1.06
CA LYS A 66 -12.03 2.44 -1.89
C LYS A 66 -11.92 2.81 -3.37
N ALA A 67 -12.83 3.65 -3.87
CA ALA A 67 -12.80 4.11 -5.27
C ALA A 67 -11.48 4.84 -5.59
N ARG A 68 -11.05 5.75 -4.72
CA ARG A 68 -9.76 6.47 -4.86
C ARG A 68 -8.55 5.55 -4.71
N GLY A 69 -8.60 4.61 -3.77
CA GLY A 69 -7.48 3.68 -3.52
C GLY A 69 -7.22 2.74 -4.69
N LEU A 70 -8.27 2.23 -5.32
CA LEU A 70 -8.14 1.40 -6.52
C LEU A 70 -7.58 2.20 -7.70
N ASN A 71 -8.10 3.41 -7.91
CA ASN A 71 -7.60 4.29 -8.95
C ASN A 71 -6.11 4.59 -8.81
N LYS A 72 -5.62 4.87 -7.60
CA LYS A 72 -4.18 5.10 -7.37
C LYS A 72 -3.31 3.93 -7.83
N LYS A 73 -3.76 2.69 -7.63
CA LYS A 73 -3.04 1.49 -8.08
C LYS A 73 -3.08 1.30 -9.60
N ILE A 74 -4.16 1.74 -10.25
CA ILE A 74 -4.32 1.66 -11.71
C ILE A 74 -3.50 2.73 -12.42
N VAL A 75 -3.56 3.97 -11.94
CA VAL A 75 -2.88 5.13 -12.57
C VAL A 75 -1.38 5.13 -12.30
N ASN A 76 -0.95 4.63 -11.14
CA ASN A 76 0.47 4.55 -10.77
C ASN A 76 0.87 3.08 -10.54
N PRO A 77 1.01 2.28 -11.61
CA PRO A 77 1.45 0.90 -11.48
C PRO A 77 2.89 0.85 -10.95
N MET A 78 3.18 -0.11 -10.10
CA MET A 78 4.55 -0.38 -9.68
C MET A 78 5.29 -1.15 -10.78
N PRO A 79 6.56 -0.79 -11.03
CA PRO A 79 7.43 -1.54 -11.95
C PRO A 79 7.52 -3.01 -11.52
N GLN A 80 7.70 -3.91 -12.49
CA GLN A 80 7.96 -5.33 -12.18
C GLN A 80 9.31 -5.51 -11.49
N GLU A 81 10.29 -4.73 -11.92
CA GLU A 81 11.61 -4.74 -11.31
C GLU A 81 11.58 -4.10 -9.91
N LYS A 82 11.96 -4.90 -8.93
CA LYS A 82 12.03 -4.47 -7.54
C LYS A 82 13.27 -3.62 -7.32
N LYS A 83 13.13 -2.46 -6.70
CA LYS A 83 14.27 -1.64 -6.25
C LYS A 83 15.08 -2.40 -5.21
N THR A 84 16.39 -2.21 -5.27
CA THR A 84 17.38 -2.82 -4.38
C THR A 84 17.74 -1.87 -3.22
N VAL A 85 18.52 -2.36 -2.27
CA VAL A 85 19.10 -1.53 -1.19
C VAL A 85 19.93 -0.37 -1.75
N LEU A 86 20.64 -0.59 -2.86
CA LEU A 86 21.46 0.44 -3.50
C LEU A 86 20.66 1.67 -3.92
N ASP A 87 19.42 1.49 -4.37
CA ASP A 87 18.52 2.59 -4.76
C ASP A 87 18.13 3.49 -3.60
N PHE A 88 18.32 3.03 -2.37
CA PHE A 88 18.04 3.78 -1.13
C PHE A 88 19.31 4.23 -0.41
N CYS A 89 20.47 4.08 -1.05
CA CYS A 89 21.76 4.52 -0.54
C CYS A 89 22.18 5.84 -1.19
N HIS A 90 22.65 6.77 -0.38
CA HIS A 90 23.09 8.10 -0.82
C HIS A 90 24.46 8.42 -0.25
N VAL A 91 25.34 8.94 -1.07
CA VAL A 91 26.67 9.47 -0.64
C VAL A 91 26.51 10.91 -0.25
N LEU A 92 27.03 11.28 0.94
CA LEU A 92 27.01 12.63 1.45
C LEU A 92 28.16 13.44 0.84
N GLN A 93 27.84 14.56 0.20
CA GLN A 93 28.80 15.49 -0.40
C GLN A 93 28.50 16.92 0.07
N ALA A 94 29.37 17.47 0.92
CA ALA A 94 29.20 18.79 1.49
C ALA A 94 27.76 18.99 2.08
N ALA A 95 26.96 19.84 1.47
CA ALA A 95 25.58 20.14 1.89
C ALA A 95 24.50 19.37 1.11
N ALA A 96 24.87 18.38 0.30
CA ALA A 96 23.95 17.63 -0.55
C ALA A 96 24.17 16.11 -0.43
N THR A 97 23.26 15.35 -1.02
CA THR A 97 23.39 13.89 -1.17
C THR A 97 23.28 13.52 -2.63
N VAL A 98 24.02 12.49 -3.05
CA VAL A 98 23.97 11.92 -4.40
C VAL A 98 23.60 10.44 -4.29
N PRO A 99 22.68 9.92 -5.13
CA PRO A 99 22.40 8.47 -5.18
C PRO A 99 23.70 7.67 -5.35
N ALA A 100 23.88 6.61 -4.56
CA ALA A 100 25.14 5.85 -4.54
C ALA A 100 25.48 5.25 -5.92
N ALA A 101 24.48 4.75 -6.65
CA ALA A 101 24.68 4.26 -8.02
C ALA A 101 25.21 5.35 -8.96
N GLN A 102 24.65 6.54 -8.89
CA GLN A 102 25.12 7.68 -9.69
C GLN A 102 26.54 8.11 -9.30
N TRP A 103 26.83 8.13 -8.00
CA TRP A 103 28.16 8.47 -7.50
C TRP A 103 29.22 7.48 -7.99
N LEU A 104 28.93 6.17 -7.95
CA LEU A 104 29.81 5.14 -8.50
C LEU A 104 30.06 5.36 -9.99
N GLN A 105 28.98 5.59 -10.76
CA GLN A 105 29.08 5.84 -12.19
C GLN A 105 29.92 7.07 -12.54
N GLN A 106 29.79 8.15 -11.80
CA GLN A 106 30.56 9.39 -12.01
C GLN A 106 32.08 9.19 -11.84
N HIS A 107 32.47 8.23 -10.99
CA HIS A 107 33.89 7.92 -10.74
C HIS A 107 34.42 6.73 -11.54
N GLY A 108 33.56 6.07 -12.33
CA GLY A 108 33.94 4.87 -13.08
C GLY A 108 34.13 3.63 -12.19
N TRP A 109 33.54 3.63 -10.97
CA TRP A 109 33.65 2.54 -10.02
C TRP A 109 32.43 1.62 -10.06
N THR A 110 32.61 0.38 -9.68
CA THR A 110 31.56 -0.61 -9.42
C THR A 110 31.48 -0.88 -7.92
N GLU A 111 30.48 -1.64 -7.49
CA GLU A 111 30.36 -2.01 -6.08
C GLU A 111 31.57 -2.77 -5.54
N SER A 112 32.28 -3.54 -6.37
CA SER A 112 33.50 -4.25 -5.96
C SER A 112 34.67 -3.35 -5.53
N HIS A 113 34.65 -2.07 -5.90
CA HIS A 113 35.63 -1.09 -5.47
C HIS A 113 35.32 -0.52 -4.07
N VAL A 114 34.13 -0.78 -3.53
CA VAL A 114 33.63 -0.07 -2.35
C VAL A 114 33.57 -0.96 -1.12
N GLY A 115 34.11 -0.47 -0.02
CA GLY A 115 33.97 -1.04 1.31
C GLY A 115 33.25 -0.08 2.26
N LEU A 116 32.36 -0.63 3.07
CA LEU A 116 31.63 0.15 4.08
C LEU A 116 32.01 -0.29 5.49
N VAL A 117 32.17 0.68 6.37
CA VAL A 117 32.36 0.47 7.81
C VAL A 117 31.26 1.20 8.55
N LYS A 118 30.57 0.49 9.44
CA LYS A 118 29.50 1.09 10.25
C LYS A 118 30.09 2.13 11.22
N LEU A 119 29.47 3.30 11.27
CA LEU A 119 29.83 4.31 12.26
C LEU A 119 29.14 4.03 13.59
N ASN A 120 29.89 4.05 14.68
CA ASN A 120 29.34 3.94 16.01
C ASN A 120 28.44 5.14 16.33
N HIS A 121 27.31 4.86 16.97
CA HIS A 121 26.32 5.88 17.38
C HIS A 121 25.66 6.67 16.23
N ALA A 122 25.90 6.30 14.95
CA ALA A 122 25.22 6.85 13.80
C ALA A 122 24.26 5.80 13.23
N HIS A 123 22.98 6.17 13.12
CA HIS A 123 21.97 5.27 12.59
C HIS A 123 22.02 5.29 11.05
N ASP A 124 22.21 4.12 10.44
CA ASP A 124 22.22 3.93 8.98
C ASP A 124 23.18 4.82 8.21
N VAL A 125 24.29 5.25 8.86
CA VAL A 125 25.40 5.97 8.24
C VAL A 125 26.67 5.13 8.33
N TYR A 126 27.40 5.11 7.24
CA TYR A 126 28.61 4.28 7.05
C TYR A 126 29.75 5.14 6.51
N ALA A 127 30.97 4.86 6.97
CA ALA A 127 32.16 5.34 6.32
C ALA A 127 32.38 4.53 5.03
N LEU A 128 32.59 5.23 3.92
CA LEU A 128 32.79 4.66 2.60
C LEU A 128 34.28 4.76 2.22
N PHE A 129 34.84 3.65 1.84
CA PHE A 129 36.22 3.48 1.41
C PHE A 129 36.24 2.97 -0.02
N VAL A 130 37.28 3.35 -0.78
CA VAL A 130 37.43 2.96 -2.17
C VAL A 130 38.78 2.27 -2.36
N ASP A 131 38.77 1.15 -3.04
CA ASP A 131 39.93 0.41 -3.51
C ASP A 131 39.88 0.37 -5.04
N GLU A 132 40.58 1.29 -5.66
CA GLU A 132 40.58 1.45 -7.13
C GLU A 132 41.15 0.23 -7.87
N ASP A 133 42.02 -0.53 -7.23
CA ASP A 133 42.68 -1.73 -7.83
C ASP A 133 42.00 -3.05 -7.41
N VAL A 134 40.92 -2.99 -6.63
CA VAL A 134 40.17 -4.16 -6.10
C VAL A 134 41.08 -5.20 -5.40
N ARG A 135 42.05 -4.71 -4.65
CA ARG A 135 43.05 -5.55 -3.95
C ARG A 135 42.56 -6.14 -2.65
N TYR A 136 41.65 -5.43 -1.97
CA TYR A 136 41.18 -5.80 -0.62
C TYR A 136 39.92 -6.66 -0.60
N GLY A 137 39.32 -6.91 -1.77
CA GLY A 137 38.14 -7.75 -1.89
C GLY A 137 36.93 -7.18 -1.12
N PHE A 138 36.66 -5.87 -1.21
CA PHE A 138 35.55 -5.25 -0.59
C PHE A 138 34.21 -5.85 -1.04
N HIS A 139 33.23 -5.86 -0.14
CA HIS A 139 31.97 -6.54 -0.37
C HIS A 139 30.94 -5.71 -1.14
N GLY A 140 31.25 -4.47 -1.47
CA GLY A 140 30.30 -3.55 -2.08
C GLY A 140 29.34 -2.93 -1.07
N ILE A 141 28.35 -2.22 -1.60
CA ILE A 141 27.32 -1.54 -0.81
C ILE A 141 26.19 -2.51 -0.45
N ALA A 142 25.72 -3.27 -1.43
CA ALA A 142 24.60 -4.19 -1.25
C ALA A 142 24.81 -5.48 -2.06
N GLN A 143 24.17 -6.55 -1.62
CA GLN A 143 24.06 -7.78 -2.40
C GLN A 143 22.66 -7.86 -3.00
N ALA A 144 22.53 -8.45 -4.18
CA ALA A 144 21.23 -8.81 -4.73
C ALA A 144 20.41 -9.57 -3.68
N GLU A 145 19.12 -9.25 -3.56
CA GLU A 145 18.17 -9.81 -2.59
C GLU A 145 18.43 -9.46 -1.10
N SER A 146 19.46 -8.66 -0.79
CA SER A 146 19.70 -8.20 0.58
C SER A 146 18.66 -7.15 1.00
N ASN A 147 18.38 -7.11 2.31
CA ASN A 147 17.56 -6.08 2.95
C ASN A 147 18.39 -5.04 3.72
N SER A 148 19.70 -5.13 3.65
CA SER A 148 20.64 -4.25 4.36
C SER A 148 21.90 -4.03 3.55
N VAL A 149 22.63 -2.98 3.90
CA VAL A 149 23.97 -2.73 3.36
C VAL A 149 24.98 -3.76 3.91
N ARG A 150 26.05 -3.97 3.17
CA ARG A 150 27.14 -4.87 3.55
C ARG A 150 28.29 -4.07 4.14
N VAL A 151 28.91 -4.61 5.18
CA VAL A 151 30.13 -4.05 5.74
C VAL A 151 31.35 -4.86 5.27
N SER A 152 32.48 -4.20 5.16
CA SER A 152 33.77 -4.80 4.76
C SER A 152 34.80 -4.61 5.87
N SER A 153 35.77 -5.51 5.94
CA SER A 153 37.00 -5.28 6.70
C SER A 153 37.89 -4.36 5.89
N VAL A 154 38.14 -3.16 6.39
CA VAL A 154 38.96 -2.16 5.70
C VAL A 154 40.26 -1.98 6.46
N PRO A 155 41.46 -2.11 5.78
CA PRO A 155 42.73 -1.84 6.41
C PRO A 155 42.87 -0.38 6.84
N GLU A 156 43.56 -0.13 7.95
CA GLU A 156 43.77 1.25 8.48
C GLU A 156 44.53 2.17 7.50
N SER A 157 45.27 1.59 6.56
CA SER A 157 46.00 2.33 5.54
C SER A 157 45.12 2.90 4.42
N VAL A 158 43.88 2.47 4.32
CA VAL A 158 42.96 2.96 3.28
C VAL A 158 42.22 4.22 3.82
N PRO A 159 42.39 5.36 3.15
CA PRO A 159 41.70 6.56 3.61
C PRO A 159 40.21 6.51 3.34
N MET A 160 39.42 7.06 4.28
CA MET A 160 37.99 7.26 4.09
C MET A 160 37.76 8.23 2.93
N ARG A 161 36.84 7.87 2.02
CA ARG A 161 36.53 8.69 0.84
C ARG A 161 35.29 9.57 1.03
N ALA A 162 34.25 9.04 1.65
CA ALA A 162 32.97 9.72 1.86
C ALA A 162 32.19 9.06 2.99
N TYR A 163 31.00 9.60 3.26
CA TYR A 163 29.99 8.94 4.08
C TYR A 163 28.83 8.48 3.19
N LEU A 164 28.25 7.33 3.52
CA LEU A 164 27.05 6.79 2.88
C LEU A 164 25.94 6.73 3.90
N SER A 165 24.77 7.20 3.52
CA SER A 165 23.53 7.02 4.29
C SER A 165 22.61 6.03 3.59
N PHE A 166 22.09 5.07 4.33
CA PHE A 166 21.06 4.15 3.88
C PHE A 166 19.70 4.56 4.42
N ASN A 167 18.75 4.88 3.55
CA ASN A 167 17.36 5.17 3.96
C ASN A 167 16.60 3.85 4.23
N HIS A 168 16.92 3.22 5.35
CA HIS A 168 16.34 1.94 5.78
C HIS A 168 14.82 2.00 5.89
N ASP A 169 14.27 3.05 6.51
CA ASP A 169 12.82 3.21 6.68
C ASP A 169 12.09 3.41 5.35
N GLY A 170 12.71 4.17 4.45
CA GLY A 170 12.22 4.36 3.07
C GLY A 170 12.19 3.04 2.30
N TYR A 171 13.25 2.24 2.40
CA TYR A 171 13.32 0.92 1.79
C TYR A 171 12.27 -0.03 2.37
N GLY A 172 12.13 -0.09 3.70
CA GLY A 172 11.12 -0.91 4.37
C GLY A 172 9.68 -0.51 4.00
N SER A 173 9.41 0.78 3.83
CA SER A 173 8.11 1.29 3.37
C SER A 173 7.85 0.90 1.92
N TYR A 174 8.84 1.08 1.04
CA TYR A 174 8.77 0.65 -0.35
C TYR A 174 8.50 -0.86 -0.48
N LEU A 175 9.18 -1.72 0.27
CA LEU A 175 8.97 -3.16 0.22
C LEU A 175 7.53 -3.55 0.60
N ARG A 176 6.98 -2.94 1.65
CA ARG A 176 5.58 -3.19 2.04
C ARG A 176 4.60 -2.77 0.95
N GLU A 177 4.82 -1.61 0.33
CA GLU A 177 3.99 -1.12 -0.76
C GLU A 177 4.11 -2.00 -2.01
N TYR A 178 5.33 -2.40 -2.36
CA TYR A 178 5.62 -3.28 -3.49
C TYR A 178 4.93 -4.64 -3.34
N GLN A 179 5.08 -5.30 -2.19
CA GLN A 179 4.43 -6.57 -1.90
C GLN A 179 2.90 -6.46 -1.89
N ALA A 180 2.36 -5.39 -1.28
CA ALA A 180 0.92 -5.14 -1.25
C ALA A 180 0.34 -4.83 -2.64
N TYR A 181 1.12 -4.21 -3.53
CA TYR A 181 0.72 -3.96 -4.91
C TYR A 181 0.67 -5.27 -5.70
N TRP A 182 1.73 -6.08 -5.69
CA TRP A 182 1.79 -7.31 -6.48
C TRP A 182 0.82 -8.38 -5.98
N ARG A 183 0.62 -8.50 -4.66
CA ARG A 183 -0.47 -9.33 -4.12
C ARG A 183 -1.83 -8.88 -4.63
N TRP A 184 -2.10 -7.57 -4.64
CA TRP A 184 -3.33 -7.06 -5.22
C TRP A 184 -3.47 -7.38 -6.72
N VAL A 185 -2.39 -7.35 -7.50
CA VAL A 185 -2.39 -7.74 -8.93
C VAL A 185 -2.79 -9.21 -9.10
N GLU A 186 -2.28 -10.10 -8.25
CA GLU A 186 -2.61 -11.53 -8.25
C GLU A 186 -4.07 -11.81 -7.86
N GLU A 187 -4.57 -11.10 -6.84
CA GLU A 187 -5.89 -11.34 -6.24
C GLU A 187 -7.02 -10.51 -6.89
N ARG A 188 -6.71 -9.53 -7.74
CA ARG A 188 -7.71 -8.61 -8.28
C ARG A 188 -8.70 -9.32 -9.22
N ASN A 189 -9.94 -8.85 -9.22
CA ASN A 189 -10.92 -9.25 -10.23
C ASN A 189 -10.56 -8.59 -11.57
N GLU A 190 -10.11 -9.40 -12.53
CA GLU A 190 -9.59 -8.91 -13.82
C GLU A 190 -10.68 -8.23 -14.66
N VAL A 191 -11.91 -8.74 -14.68
CA VAL A 191 -13.03 -8.13 -15.40
C VAL A 191 -13.29 -6.72 -14.88
N ARG A 192 -13.33 -6.56 -13.56
CA ARG A 192 -13.51 -5.26 -12.92
C ARG A 192 -12.35 -4.30 -13.20
N TYR A 193 -11.12 -4.82 -13.22
CA TYR A 193 -9.93 -4.05 -13.54
C TYR A 193 -9.99 -3.52 -14.97
N GLN A 194 -10.31 -4.37 -15.94
CA GLN A 194 -10.43 -4.01 -17.35
C GLN A 194 -11.57 -3.00 -17.58
N THR A 195 -12.71 -3.18 -16.90
CA THR A 195 -13.83 -2.23 -16.96
C THR A 195 -13.40 -0.85 -16.47
N ASN A 196 -12.70 -0.77 -15.34
CA ASN A 196 -12.23 0.52 -14.82
C ASN A 196 -11.14 1.15 -15.69
N LEU A 197 -10.28 0.36 -16.31
CA LEU A 197 -9.27 0.83 -17.25
C LEU A 197 -9.92 1.41 -18.51
N ALA A 198 -10.92 0.74 -19.07
CA ALA A 198 -11.65 1.17 -20.26
C ALA A 198 -12.45 2.46 -20.05
N HIS A 199 -12.92 2.72 -18.84
CA HIS A 199 -13.62 3.96 -18.50
C HIS A 199 -12.73 5.19 -18.58
N GLY A 200 -11.42 5.06 -18.42
CA GLY A 200 -10.49 6.19 -18.33
C GLY A 200 -10.79 7.18 -17.20
N ALA A 201 -11.80 6.86 -16.36
CA ALA A 201 -12.24 7.70 -15.26
C ALA A 201 -11.35 7.49 -14.01
N ALA A 202 -11.14 8.56 -13.26
CA ALA A 202 -10.29 8.57 -12.09
C ALA A 202 -10.90 7.87 -10.85
N TYR A 203 -11.84 6.92 -11.01
CA TYR A 203 -12.51 6.24 -9.90
C TYR A 203 -13.07 4.86 -10.30
N ASP A 204 -13.26 4.00 -9.30
CA ASP A 204 -13.94 2.71 -9.44
C ASP A 204 -15.45 2.93 -9.54
N SER A 205 -16.03 2.62 -10.71
CA SER A 205 -17.44 2.85 -11.03
C SER A 205 -18.39 2.09 -10.09
N LYS A 206 -18.06 0.86 -9.69
CA LYS A 206 -18.88 0.07 -8.76
C LYS A 206 -18.97 0.72 -7.38
N ASN A 207 -17.84 1.18 -6.85
CA ASN A 207 -17.81 1.84 -5.54
C ASN A 207 -18.53 3.20 -5.59
N MET A 208 -18.43 3.94 -6.70
CA MET A 208 -19.18 5.19 -6.89
C MET A 208 -20.67 4.93 -6.99
N MET A 209 -21.11 3.92 -7.73
CA MET A 209 -22.52 3.52 -7.78
C MET A 209 -23.06 3.21 -6.37
N HIS A 210 -22.33 2.46 -5.55
CA HIS A 210 -22.71 2.21 -4.17
C HIS A 210 -22.78 3.48 -3.32
N THR A 211 -21.88 4.44 -3.56
CA THR A 211 -21.91 5.74 -2.88
C THR A 211 -23.20 6.49 -3.19
N PHE A 212 -23.54 6.62 -4.49
CA PHE A 212 -24.78 7.30 -4.90
C PHE A 212 -26.03 6.60 -4.35
N ARG A 213 -26.08 5.26 -4.41
CA ARG A 213 -27.18 4.49 -3.83
C ARG A 213 -27.37 4.81 -2.34
N LEU A 214 -26.29 4.73 -1.55
CA LEU A 214 -26.36 4.99 -0.11
C LEU A 214 -26.77 6.43 0.22
N LEU A 215 -26.29 7.41 -0.55
CA LEU A 215 -26.66 8.81 -0.35
C LEU A 215 -28.13 9.05 -0.72
N HIS A 216 -28.62 8.44 -1.81
CA HIS A 216 -30.03 8.54 -2.21
C HIS A 216 -30.95 7.91 -1.16
N THR A 217 -30.66 6.68 -0.73
CA THR A 217 -31.44 6.00 0.32
C THR A 217 -31.46 6.75 1.66
N ALA A 218 -30.44 7.57 1.94
CA ALA A 218 -30.39 8.36 3.17
C ALA A 218 -31.25 9.66 3.11
N LEU A 219 -31.67 10.04 1.91
CA LEU A 219 -32.52 11.22 1.68
C LEU A 219 -34.02 10.86 1.65
N ASP A 220 -34.36 9.62 1.32
CA ASP A 220 -35.71 9.06 1.34
C ASP A 220 -36.10 8.61 2.76
#